data_bfd0d2932158005911b7e35b1219c6e5
#
_entry.id   bfd0d2932158005911b7e35b1219c6e5
#
_cell.length_a   1.000
_cell.length_b   1.000
_cell.length_c   1.000
_cell.angle_alpha   90.00
_cell.angle_beta   90.00
_cell.angle_gamma   90.00
#
_symmetry.space_group_name_H-M   'P 1'
#
loop_
_entity.id
_entity.type
_entity.pdbx_description
1 polymer ?
#
loop_
_entity_poly.entity_id
_entity_poly.type
_entity_poly.pdbx_seq_one_letter_code
_entity_poly.pdbx_strand_id
1 'polypeptide(L)'
;MRLILLTRAMEPSAEVLPALGLLAHHVRTMPAEATALLSAPACDALLVDGRRDLPAVRGLTRLLRQTGVDVPLLLVATEGGLAAIQWDWGMDDVLVDTSSPAEVEARLRLAISRLADTAGAPAETPEEIRSGELHIDEGTYTAKLRGRTLDLTFKEFELLKFLAQHPGRVFTRA
;
A
#
# COMPACT_ATOMS: atom_id res chain seq x y z
N MET A 1 12.41 -11.23 -6.34
CA MET A 1 12.25 -9.77 -6.11
C MET A 1 13.60 -9.17 -5.77
N ARG A 2 13.78 -7.87 -6.03
CA ARG A 2 14.97 -7.09 -5.64
C ARG A 2 14.59 -6.29 -4.39
N LEU A 3 15.23 -6.57 -3.29
CA LEU A 3 14.94 -5.95 -2.00
C LEU A 3 16.13 -5.12 -1.55
N ILE A 4 15.87 -4.00 -0.91
CA ILE A 4 16.88 -3.24 -0.17
C ILE A 4 16.55 -3.35 1.31
N LEU A 5 17.53 -3.76 2.11
CA LEU A 5 17.43 -3.80 3.57
C LEU A 5 18.27 -2.65 4.14
N LEU A 6 17.60 -1.72 4.77
CA LEU A 6 18.22 -0.61 5.51
C LEU A 6 18.48 -1.04 6.95
N THR A 7 19.74 -1.18 7.33
CA THR A 7 20.16 -1.57 8.69
C THR A 7 21.39 -0.79 9.13
N ARG A 8 21.46 -0.46 10.43
CA ARG A 8 22.61 0.23 11.01
C ARG A 8 23.79 -0.71 11.26
N ALA A 9 23.51 -1.96 11.51
CA ALA A 9 24.53 -2.92 11.94
C ALA A 9 25.36 -3.49 10.78
N MET A 10 24.98 -3.20 9.51
CA MET A 10 25.61 -3.78 8.32
C MET A 10 25.74 -5.30 8.37
N GLU A 11 24.81 -5.91 9.12
CA GLU A 11 24.71 -7.35 9.26
C GLU A 11 24.21 -7.99 7.96
N PRO A 12 24.54 -9.26 7.69
CA PRO A 12 23.91 -10.02 6.62
C PRO A 12 22.38 -10.00 6.76
N SER A 13 21.67 -9.93 5.65
CA SER A 13 20.21 -9.88 5.67
C SER A 13 19.56 -11.04 6.45
N ALA A 14 20.18 -12.22 6.41
CA ALA A 14 19.73 -13.39 7.17
C ALA A 14 19.89 -13.27 8.69
N GLU A 15 20.73 -12.37 9.20
CA GLU A 15 20.79 -12.07 10.63
C GLU A 15 19.72 -11.09 11.07
N VAL A 16 19.26 -10.23 10.16
CA VAL A 16 18.17 -9.29 10.42
C VAL A 16 16.81 -9.99 10.34
N LEU A 17 16.62 -10.78 9.30
CA LEU A 17 15.41 -11.56 9.03
C LEU A 17 15.82 -12.90 8.42
N PRO A 18 15.95 -13.98 9.22
CA PRO A 18 16.45 -15.28 8.78
C PRO A 18 15.72 -15.85 7.56
N ALA A 19 14.43 -15.57 7.42
CA ALA A 19 13.63 -15.97 6.29
C ALA A 19 14.20 -15.50 4.94
N LEU A 20 14.89 -14.36 4.88
CA LEU A 20 15.48 -13.83 3.65
C LEU A 20 16.60 -14.74 3.10
N GLY A 21 17.30 -15.48 3.97
CA GLY A 21 18.31 -16.46 3.54
C GLY A 21 17.73 -17.72 2.90
N LEU A 22 16.42 -17.96 3.06
CA LEU A 22 15.70 -19.13 2.54
C LEU A 22 14.84 -18.80 1.32
N LEU A 23 14.73 -17.52 0.97
CA LEU A 23 13.95 -17.03 -0.17
C LEU A 23 14.85 -16.67 -1.35
N ALA A 24 14.38 -16.92 -2.56
CA ALA A 24 15.10 -16.59 -3.81
C ALA A 24 14.97 -15.11 -4.17
N HIS A 25 15.34 -14.21 -3.24
CA HIS A 25 15.34 -12.77 -3.44
C HIS A 25 16.75 -12.22 -3.54
N HIS A 26 16.92 -11.16 -4.33
CA HIS A 26 18.16 -10.40 -4.35
C HIS A 26 18.09 -9.31 -3.28
N VAL A 27 18.70 -9.54 -2.13
CA VAL A 27 18.68 -8.59 -1.01
C VAL A 27 20.01 -7.82 -0.98
N ARG A 28 19.91 -6.49 -1.08
CA ARG A 28 21.05 -5.59 -0.90
C ARG A 28 20.91 -4.87 0.44
N THR A 29 21.91 -5.05 1.31
CA THR A 29 22.00 -4.35 2.57
C THR A 29 22.63 -2.97 2.38
N MET A 30 22.04 -1.95 2.98
CA MET A 30 22.52 -0.56 2.92
C MET A 30 22.37 0.10 4.30
N PRO A 31 23.12 1.20 4.57
CA PRO A 31 22.97 1.96 5.80
C PRO A 31 21.53 2.47 5.99
N ALA A 32 21.05 2.46 7.24
CA ALA A 32 19.72 2.95 7.58
C ALA A 32 19.68 4.50 7.60
N GLU A 33 19.93 5.11 6.45
CA GLU A 33 19.98 6.54 6.22
C GLU A 33 19.25 6.87 4.92
N ALA A 34 18.50 7.99 4.89
CA ALA A 34 17.79 8.41 3.68
C ALA A 34 18.74 8.73 2.52
N THR A 35 19.92 9.25 2.82
CA THR A 35 20.96 9.57 1.84
C THR A 35 21.50 8.34 1.11
N ALA A 36 21.46 7.15 1.74
CA ALA A 36 21.88 5.90 1.11
C ALA A 36 21.02 5.57 -0.12
N LEU A 37 19.76 5.98 -0.15
CA LEU A 37 18.87 5.73 -1.28
C LEU A 37 19.19 6.59 -2.52
N LEU A 38 19.94 7.66 -2.40
CA LEU A 38 20.37 8.47 -3.55
C LEU A 38 21.25 7.67 -4.54
N SER A 39 21.95 6.68 -4.03
CA SER A 39 22.80 5.76 -4.83
C SER A 39 22.24 4.33 -4.92
N ALA A 40 21.02 4.13 -4.45
CA ALA A 40 20.40 2.82 -4.42
C ALA A 40 19.96 2.38 -5.82
N PRO A 41 20.12 1.10 -6.18
CA PRO A 41 19.51 0.58 -7.39
C PRO A 41 17.99 0.52 -7.26
N ALA A 42 17.30 0.40 -8.39
CA ALA A 42 15.86 0.14 -8.38
C ALA A 42 15.54 -1.15 -7.62
N CYS A 43 14.56 -1.10 -6.74
CA CYS A 43 14.10 -2.23 -5.94
C CYS A 43 12.57 -2.36 -6.01
N ASP A 44 12.09 -3.55 -5.64
CA ASP A 44 10.67 -3.87 -5.65
C ASP A 44 10.03 -3.59 -4.27
N ALA A 45 10.83 -3.59 -3.20
CA ALA A 45 10.43 -3.18 -1.84
C ALA A 45 11.64 -2.78 -0.98
N LEU A 46 11.38 -1.95 0.03
CA LEU A 46 12.33 -1.56 1.07
C LEU A 46 11.98 -2.26 2.39
N LEU A 47 12.99 -2.84 3.03
CA LEU A 47 12.92 -3.34 4.40
C LEU A 47 13.73 -2.41 5.31
N VAL A 48 13.19 -2.06 6.46
CA VAL A 48 13.89 -1.22 7.45
C VAL A 48 14.04 -1.99 8.75
N ASP A 49 15.28 -2.16 9.20
CA ASP A 49 15.60 -2.85 10.44
C ASP A 49 15.27 -1.97 11.67
N GLY A 50 14.20 -2.30 12.36
CA GLY A 50 13.72 -1.63 13.57
C GLY A 50 13.94 -2.43 14.85
N ARG A 51 14.68 -3.52 14.81
CA ARG A 51 14.85 -4.41 15.98
C ARG A 51 15.54 -3.75 17.18
N ARG A 52 16.40 -2.76 16.92
CA ARG A 52 17.23 -2.12 17.96
C ARG A 52 16.86 -0.69 18.32
N ASP A 53 16.30 0.09 17.40
CA ASP A 53 16.08 1.53 17.57
C ASP A 53 14.79 1.99 16.85
N LEU A 54 13.65 1.70 17.46
CA LEU A 54 12.34 2.09 16.90
C LEU A 54 12.16 3.61 16.74
N PRO A 55 12.60 4.49 17.68
CA PRO A 55 12.50 5.93 17.48
C PRO A 55 13.23 6.44 16.25
N ALA A 56 14.45 5.96 16.01
CA ALA A 56 15.20 6.36 14.82
C ALA A 56 14.56 5.86 13.52
N VAL A 57 14.03 4.64 13.54
CA VAL A 57 13.31 4.07 12.39
C VAL A 57 12.05 4.85 12.08
N ARG A 58 11.27 5.25 13.08
CA ARG A 58 10.11 6.14 12.89
C ARG A 58 10.50 7.42 12.13
N GLY A 59 11.61 8.06 12.53
CA GLY A 59 12.12 9.23 11.84
C GLY A 59 12.50 8.94 10.39
N LEU A 60 13.19 7.84 10.16
CA LEU A 60 13.65 7.42 8.84
C LEU A 60 12.48 7.10 7.91
N THR A 61 11.53 6.28 8.34
CA THR A 61 10.38 5.86 7.51
C THR A 61 9.52 7.04 7.10
N ARG A 62 9.27 7.98 8.01
CA ARG A 62 8.56 9.24 7.71
C ARG A 62 9.31 10.09 6.68
N LEU A 63 10.63 10.24 6.86
CA LEU A 63 11.46 10.99 5.92
C LEU A 63 11.44 10.34 4.53
N LEU A 64 11.56 9.01 4.45
CA LEU A 64 11.50 8.28 3.18
C LEU A 64 10.18 8.53 2.43
N ARG A 65 9.05 8.53 3.12
CA ARG A 65 7.76 8.88 2.51
C ARG A 65 7.69 10.33 2.07
N GLN A 66 8.19 11.25 2.86
CA GLN A 66 8.22 12.67 2.51
C GLN A 66 9.12 12.97 1.30
N THR A 67 10.15 12.17 1.08
CA THR A 67 11.05 12.30 -0.08
C THR A 67 10.53 11.59 -1.33
N GLY A 68 9.31 11.04 -1.31
CA GLY A 68 8.66 10.45 -2.48
C GLY A 68 9.09 9.02 -2.80
N VAL A 69 9.41 8.23 -1.77
CA VAL A 69 9.67 6.79 -1.97
C VAL A 69 8.36 6.07 -2.31
N ASP A 70 8.25 5.60 -3.56
CA ASP A 70 7.04 4.99 -4.13
C ASP A 70 7.04 3.45 -4.13
N VAL A 71 8.02 2.83 -3.47
CA VAL A 71 8.03 1.37 -3.30
C VAL A 71 7.49 0.98 -1.92
N PRO A 72 6.96 -0.26 -1.77
CA PRO A 72 6.53 -0.74 -0.47
C PRO A 72 7.64 -0.68 0.57
N LEU A 73 7.30 -0.18 1.76
CA LEU A 73 8.21 0.00 2.88
C LEU A 73 7.73 -0.85 4.04
N LEU A 74 8.47 -1.90 4.37
CA LEU A 74 8.15 -2.82 5.45
C LEU A 74 9.15 -2.66 6.59
N LEU A 75 8.63 -2.63 7.81
CA LEU A 75 9.45 -2.59 9.02
C LEU A 75 9.75 -4.01 9.49
N VAL A 76 11.01 -4.31 9.79
CA VAL A 76 11.39 -5.53 10.52
C VAL A 76 11.52 -5.17 11.99
N ALA A 77 10.71 -5.76 12.85
CA ALA A 77 10.69 -5.50 14.30
C ALA A 77 10.78 -6.80 15.10
N THR A 78 11.16 -6.67 16.36
CA THR A 78 11.00 -7.78 17.31
C THR A 78 9.54 -7.89 17.75
N GLU A 79 9.12 -9.05 18.24
CA GLU A 79 7.77 -9.24 18.77
C GLU A 79 7.43 -8.20 19.86
N GLY A 80 8.36 -7.94 20.78
CA GLY A 80 8.19 -6.92 21.82
C GLY A 80 8.08 -5.49 21.29
N GLY A 81 8.68 -5.22 20.14
CA GLY A 81 8.65 -3.91 19.48
C GLY A 81 7.31 -3.58 18.85
N LEU A 82 6.51 -4.59 18.49
CA LEU A 82 5.21 -4.39 17.80
C LEU A 82 4.27 -3.47 18.58
N ALA A 83 4.25 -3.54 19.90
CA ALA A 83 3.37 -2.73 20.75
C ALA A 83 3.62 -1.22 20.66
N ALA A 84 4.82 -0.81 20.22
CA ALA A 84 5.19 0.59 20.10
C ALA A 84 4.91 1.18 18.70
N ILE A 85 4.60 0.33 17.72
CA ILE A 85 4.43 0.73 16.33
C ILE A 85 3.05 1.38 16.13
N GLN A 86 3.01 2.50 15.42
CA GLN A 86 1.80 3.23 15.13
C GLN A 86 1.64 3.41 13.61
N TRP A 87 0.39 3.55 13.16
CA TRP A 87 0.00 3.69 11.76
C TRP A 87 0.65 4.91 11.06
N ASP A 88 0.98 5.95 11.83
CA ASP A 88 1.52 7.22 11.31
C ASP A 88 3.02 7.19 11.01
N TRP A 89 3.68 6.03 11.09
CA TRP A 89 5.12 5.91 10.85
C TRP A 89 5.49 5.89 9.37
N GLY A 90 4.52 5.74 8.47
CA GLY A 90 4.73 5.81 7.01
C GLY A 90 5.18 4.50 6.37
N MET A 91 5.12 3.37 7.08
CA MET A 91 5.33 2.05 6.50
C MET A 91 4.02 1.43 6.01
N ASP A 92 4.11 0.48 5.09
CA ASP A 92 2.96 -0.23 4.52
C ASP A 92 2.64 -1.52 5.27
N ASP A 93 3.65 -2.16 5.86
CA ASP A 93 3.48 -3.40 6.63
C ASP A 93 4.63 -3.60 7.62
N VAL A 94 4.46 -4.58 8.53
CA VAL A 94 5.44 -4.96 9.55
C VAL A 94 5.71 -6.46 9.48
N LEU A 95 6.98 -6.82 9.55
CA LEU A 95 7.47 -8.19 9.66
C LEU A 95 8.08 -8.39 11.05
N VAL A 96 7.77 -9.49 11.70
CA VAL A 96 8.52 -9.91 12.89
C VAL A 96 9.82 -10.58 12.44
N ASP A 97 10.92 -10.32 13.13
CA ASP A 97 12.23 -10.90 12.82
C ASP A 97 12.25 -12.43 12.82
N THR A 98 11.26 -13.06 13.47
CA THR A 98 11.02 -14.50 13.51
C THR A 98 10.00 -15.00 12.47
N SER A 99 9.49 -14.12 11.60
CA SER A 99 8.51 -14.50 10.57
C SER A 99 9.02 -15.62 9.67
N SER A 100 8.12 -16.54 9.33
CA SER A 100 8.45 -17.66 8.43
C SER A 100 8.69 -17.18 6.99
N PRO A 101 9.45 -17.94 6.17
CA PRO A 101 9.65 -17.58 4.75
C PRO A 101 8.33 -17.43 3.99
N ALA A 102 7.34 -18.26 4.26
CA ALA A 102 6.04 -18.17 3.61
C ALA A 102 5.28 -16.89 3.98
N GLU A 103 5.37 -16.45 5.23
CA GLU A 103 4.78 -15.19 5.69
C GLU A 103 5.46 -13.99 5.03
N VAL A 104 6.80 -13.96 5.06
CA VAL A 104 7.58 -12.88 4.44
C VAL A 104 7.26 -12.76 2.95
N GLU A 105 7.23 -13.89 2.22
CA GLU A 105 6.87 -13.93 0.79
C GLU A 105 5.46 -13.40 0.56
N ALA A 106 4.48 -13.82 1.37
CA ALA A 106 3.09 -13.39 1.22
C ALA A 106 2.93 -11.88 1.48
N ARG A 107 3.53 -11.35 2.55
CA ARG A 107 3.46 -9.92 2.88
C ARG A 107 4.14 -9.04 1.84
N LEU A 108 5.33 -9.42 1.36
CA LEU A 108 6.02 -8.71 0.27
C LEU A 108 5.16 -8.66 -0.99
N ARG A 109 4.59 -9.79 -1.40
CA ARG A 109 3.72 -9.87 -2.58
C ARG A 109 2.49 -8.99 -2.45
N LEU A 110 1.81 -9.04 -1.30
CA LEU A 110 0.63 -8.22 -1.05
C LEU A 110 0.96 -6.73 -0.99
N ALA A 111 2.07 -6.34 -0.37
CA ALA A 111 2.47 -4.94 -0.31
C ALA A 111 2.80 -4.38 -1.71
N ILE A 112 3.50 -5.16 -2.54
CA ILE A 112 3.81 -4.77 -3.93
C ILE A 112 2.53 -4.67 -4.77
N SER A 113 1.60 -5.63 -4.65
CA SER A 113 0.33 -5.60 -5.39
C SER A 113 -0.52 -4.40 -5.01
N ARG A 114 -0.67 -4.10 -3.73
CA ARG A 114 -1.45 -2.92 -3.26
C ARG A 114 -0.92 -1.62 -3.83
N LEU A 115 0.41 -1.47 -3.88
CA LEU A 115 1.01 -0.26 -4.42
C LEU A 115 0.86 -0.19 -5.95
N ALA A 116 0.95 -1.32 -6.66
CA ALA A 116 0.70 -1.40 -8.09
C ALA A 116 -0.76 -1.05 -8.43
N ASP A 117 -1.70 -1.53 -7.61
CA ASP A 117 -3.13 -1.22 -7.77
C ASP A 117 -3.40 0.27 -7.51
N THR A 118 -2.72 0.88 -6.54
CA THR A 118 -2.81 2.33 -6.28
C THR A 118 -2.07 3.18 -7.32
N ALA A 119 -1.00 2.67 -7.92
CA ALA A 119 -0.25 3.39 -8.98
C ALA A 119 -0.86 3.18 -10.38
N GLY A 120 -1.55 2.06 -10.59
CA GLY A 120 -2.28 1.72 -11.83
C GLY A 120 -3.75 2.11 -11.81
N ALA A 121 -4.31 2.38 -10.65
CA ALA A 121 -5.56 3.09 -10.55
C ALA A 121 -5.27 4.56 -10.88
N PRO A 122 -5.89 5.15 -11.93
CA PRO A 122 -6.17 6.56 -11.87
C PRO A 122 -6.83 6.75 -10.50
N ALA A 123 -6.35 7.72 -9.70
CA ALA A 123 -6.92 7.99 -8.38
C ALA A 123 -8.42 7.70 -8.49
N GLU A 124 -8.91 6.67 -7.79
CA GLU A 124 -10.33 6.47 -7.70
C GLU A 124 -10.86 7.71 -6.99
N THR A 125 -11.07 8.74 -7.77
CA THR A 125 -12.22 9.59 -7.54
C THR A 125 -13.36 8.60 -7.45
N PRO A 126 -14.12 8.55 -6.34
CA PRO A 126 -15.24 7.65 -6.19
C PRO A 126 -15.96 7.63 -7.53
N GLU A 127 -16.15 6.43 -8.13
CA GLU A 127 -16.50 6.30 -9.53
C GLU A 127 -17.70 7.20 -9.83
N GLU A 128 -17.39 8.41 -10.32
CA GLU A 128 -18.41 9.34 -10.75
C GLU A 128 -18.90 8.83 -12.10
N ILE A 129 -19.95 8.03 -12.06
CA ILE A 129 -20.59 7.55 -13.28
C ILE A 129 -21.28 8.74 -13.93
N ARG A 130 -20.81 9.13 -15.10
CA ARG A 130 -21.41 10.20 -15.90
C ARG A 130 -22.14 9.60 -17.07
N SER A 131 -23.45 9.78 -17.12
CA SER A 131 -24.29 9.40 -18.24
C SER A 131 -25.12 10.62 -18.70
N GLY A 132 -24.62 11.34 -19.69
CA GLY A 132 -25.19 12.62 -20.12
C GLY A 132 -25.14 13.69 -19.01
N GLU A 133 -26.28 14.19 -18.58
CA GLU A 133 -26.39 15.19 -17.49
C GLU A 133 -26.55 14.54 -16.08
N LEU A 134 -26.49 13.22 -16.02
CA LEU A 134 -26.57 12.44 -14.77
C LEU A 134 -25.16 12.18 -14.24
N HIS A 135 -24.92 12.52 -12.96
CA HIS A 135 -23.70 12.28 -12.21
C HIS A 135 -24.04 11.42 -11.01
N ILE A 136 -23.40 10.28 -10.85
CA ILE A 136 -23.57 9.37 -9.71
C ILE A 136 -22.23 9.22 -9.01
N ASP A 137 -22.20 9.52 -7.73
CA ASP A 137 -21.06 9.34 -6.85
C ASP A 137 -21.35 8.11 -5.95
N GLU A 138 -20.61 7.03 -6.20
CA GLU A 138 -20.76 5.77 -5.47
C GLU A 138 -20.23 5.88 -4.03
N GLY A 139 -19.22 6.69 -3.79
CA GLY A 139 -18.61 6.85 -2.47
C GLY A 139 -19.52 7.54 -1.47
N THR A 140 -20.34 8.49 -1.93
CA THR A 140 -21.28 9.25 -1.11
C THR A 140 -22.74 8.80 -1.29
N TYR A 141 -23.01 7.79 -2.12
CA TYR A 141 -24.37 7.36 -2.50
C TYR A 141 -25.24 8.53 -2.97
N THR A 142 -24.67 9.46 -3.73
CA THR A 142 -25.35 10.65 -4.22
C THR A 142 -25.51 10.61 -5.74
N ALA A 143 -26.72 10.89 -6.23
CA ALA A 143 -26.97 11.10 -7.66
C ALA A 143 -27.42 12.54 -7.91
N LYS A 144 -26.90 13.14 -8.97
CA LYS A 144 -27.26 14.51 -9.41
C LYS A 144 -27.69 14.50 -10.86
N LEU A 145 -28.80 15.12 -11.17
CA LEU A 145 -29.27 15.36 -12.54
C LEU A 145 -29.29 16.87 -12.80
N ARG A 146 -28.53 17.33 -13.80
CA ARG A 146 -28.38 18.77 -14.10
C ARG A 146 -27.95 19.60 -12.89
N GLY A 147 -27.05 19.05 -12.06
CA GLY A 147 -26.57 19.71 -10.86
C GLY A 147 -27.51 19.67 -9.64
N ARG A 148 -28.74 19.14 -9.78
CA ARG A 148 -29.68 18.96 -8.66
C ARG A 148 -29.56 17.57 -8.08
N THR A 149 -29.35 17.48 -6.75
CA THR A 149 -29.31 16.21 -6.03
C THR A 149 -30.67 15.53 -6.10
N LEU A 150 -30.67 14.23 -6.41
CA LEU A 150 -31.87 13.39 -6.38
C LEU A 150 -31.98 12.76 -4.99
N ASP A 151 -33.18 12.83 -4.40
CA ASP A 151 -33.50 12.15 -3.14
C ASP A 151 -33.97 10.73 -3.46
N LEU A 152 -33.01 9.78 -3.38
CA LEU A 152 -33.23 8.38 -3.74
C LEU A 152 -33.05 7.48 -2.51
N THR A 153 -33.91 6.49 -2.41
CA THR A 153 -33.66 5.35 -1.50
C THR A 153 -32.47 4.53 -2.00
N PHE A 154 -31.86 3.73 -1.15
CA PHE A 154 -30.74 2.86 -1.52
C PHE A 154 -31.05 1.99 -2.74
N LYS A 155 -32.24 1.39 -2.81
CA LYS A 155 -32.64 0.53 -3.95
C LYS A 155 -32.82 1.31 -5.25
N GLU A 156 -33.34 2.52 -5.18
CA GLU A 156 -33.49 3.41 -6.34
C GLU A 156 -32.14 3.90 -6.82
N PHE A 157 -31.20 4.20 -5.91
CA PHE A 157 -29.83 4.54 -6.24
C PHE A 157 -29.11 3.40 -6.97
N GLU A 158 -29.15 2.16 -6.44
CA GLU A 158 -28.54 1.00 -7.06
C GLU A 158 -29.14 0.70 -8.45
N LEU A 159 -30.46 0.87 -8.61
CA LEU A 159 -31.11 0.70 -9.90
C LEU A 159 -30.66 1.79 -10.89
N LEU A 160 -30.62 3.05 -10.47
CA LEU A 160 -30.18 4.15 -11.31
C LEU A 160 -28.72 3.98 -11.73
N LYS A 161 -27.85 3.57 -10.81
CA LYS A 161 -26.45 3.22 -11.06
C LYS A 161 -26.34 2.13 -12.13
N PHE A 162 -27.04 1.02 -11.95
CA PHE A 162 -27.04 -0.09 -12.90
C PHE A 162 -27.47 0.35 -14.30
N LEU A 163 -28.52 1.17 -14.42
CA LEU A 163 -28.99 1.68 -15.70
C LEU A 163 -28.00 2.66 -16.33
N ALA A 164 -27.35 3.49 -15.54
CA ALA A 164 -26.35 4.47 -16.01
C ALA A 164 -25.08 3.80 -16.53
N GLN A 165 -24.70 2.64 -15.96
CA GLN A 165 -23.57 1.83 -16.44
C GLN A 165 -23.86 1.11 -17.76
N HIS A 166 -25.14 1.01 -18.16
CA HIS A 166 -25.54 0.31 -19.38
C HIS A 166 -26.40 1.20 -20.32
N PRO A 167 -25.88 2.33 -20.79
CA PRO A 167 -26.64 3.24 -21.61
C PRO A 167 -27.10 2.57 -22.93
N GLY A 168 -28.35 2.81 -23.30
CA GLY A 168 -28.94 2.28 -24.54
C GLY A 168 -29.42 0.82 -24.47
N ARG A 169 -29.32 0.15 -23.30
CA ARG A 169 -29.90 -1.18 -23.11
C ARG A 169 -31.29 -1.10 -22.49
N VAL A 170 -32.18 -1.96 -22.97
CA VAL A 170 -33.54 -2.17 -22.40
C VAL A 170 -33.53 -3.42 -21.56
N PHE A 171 -34.02 -3.30 -20.33
CA PHE A 171 -34.14 -4.41 -19.39
C PHE A 171 -35.62 -4.70 -19.15
N THR A 172 -36.01 -5.98 -19.25
CA THR A 172 -37.37 -6.44 -18.95
C THR A 172 -37.44 -6.97 -17.52
N ARG A 173 -38.59 -6.81 -16.87
CA ARG A 173 -38.85 -7.53 -15.63
C ARG A 173 -38.98 -9.03 -15.92
N ALA A 174 -38.17 -9.85 -15.24
CA ALA A 174 -38.38 -11.29 -15.16
C ALA A 174 -39.45 -11.62 -14.13
#